data_ee7055d4050a928fc115820523060daa
#
_entry.id   ee7055d4050a928fc115820523060daa
#
_cell.length_a   1.000
_cell.length_b   1.000
_cell.length_c   1.000
_cell.angle_alpha   90.00
_cell.angle_beta   90.00
_cell.angle_gamma   90.00
#
_symmetry.space_group_name_H-M   'P 1'
#
loop_
_entity.id
_entity.type
_entity.pdbx_description
1 polymer ?
#
loop_
_entity_poly.entity_id
_entity_poly.type
_entity_poly.pdbx_seq_one_letter_code
_entity_poly.pdbx_strand_id
1 'polypeptide(L)'
;VVHLKRFFDAAGDWLFLIDEAHNLPDRARAMYSAQFAKSSLTEAKRALGKGKSSLKTALTKADKVFLAARKACAQAAPRIGAESAGETEPAQVSLLPAEAAPDFALSQPLYARDGTVFLQQLPAALPAALRAVHTPLQDWLKNNQNPEDPAHAQLLELYFALQDIARAADRYDSHFVTQLTARGSELELHLLCLDPAPFVDASLAAGRSAALFSATLTPPAFYRNVLGCADARAVALPSPFPPENLGLFCLPGISTRYRQREASVPAVADALAALARGKTGNYLAFFPSYAYLQQVYEAFAARWPDIHTLVQQRSLDDAGRAEFLAQFVPRPVETLLGFAVMGGIFGEGVDLVGDRLI
;
A
#
# COMPACT_ATOMS: atom_id res chain seq x y z
N VAL A 1 -11.07 -2.19 11.22
CA VAL A 1 -11.99 -3.03 10.40
C VAL A 1 -11.86 -4.50 10.79
N VAL A 2 -10.63 -5.03 10.95
CA VAL A 2 -10.42 -6.47 11.32
C VAL A 2 -11.12 -6.84 12.62
N HIS A 3 -11.13 -5.95 13.62
CA HIS A 3 -11.81 -6.20 14.90
C HIS A 3 -13.35 -6.12 14.81
N LEU A 4 -13.88 -5.41 13.82
CA LEU A 4 -15.33 -5.25 13.63
C LEU A 4 -15.92 -6.35 12.76
N LYS A 5 -15.12 -7.11 11.98
CA LYS A 5 -15.60 -8.14 11.07
C LYS A 5 -16.50 -9.16 11.77
N ARG A 6 -16.14 -9.60 12.99
CA ARG A 6 -16.93 -10.53 13.79
C ARG A 6 -18.35 -10.06 14.13
N PHE A 7 -18.61 -8.74 14.06
CA PHE A 7 -19.93 -8.17 14.28
C PHE A 7 -20.79 -8.11 13.01
N PHE A 8 -20.17 -8.29 11.83
CA PHE A 8 -20.80 -8.18 10.52
C PHE A 8 -20.64 -9.47 9.70
N ASP A 9 -20.31 -10.61 10.34
CA ASP A 9 -20.13 -11.90 9.67
C ASP A 9 -21.44 -12.48 9.10
N ALA A 10 -22.60 -12.01 9.62
CA ALA A 10 -23.91 -12.35 9.10
C ALA A 10 -24.59 -11.12 8.49
N ALA A 11 -25.41 -11.36 7.46
CA ALA A 11 -26.28 -10.31 6.93
C ALA A 11 -27.23 -9.81 8.03
N GLY A 12 -27.43 -8.50 8.09
CA GLY A 12 -28.23 -7.87 9.14
C GLY A 12 -28.80 -6.52 8.70
N ASP A 13 -29.59 -5.91 9.58
CA ASP A 13 -30.22 -4.58 9.34
C ASP A 13 -29.22 -3.44 9.59
N TRP A 14 -28.02 -3.59 8.99
CA TRP A 14 -26.93 -2.62 9.11
C TRP A 14 -27.08 -1.49 8.09
N LEU A 15 -26.80 -0.27 8.52
CA LEU A 15 -26.60 0.88 7.66
C LEU A 15 -25.11 1.24 7.66
N PHE A 16 -24.44 1.10 6.53
CA PHE A 16 -23.04 1.47 6.40
C PHE A 16 -22.94 2.94 6.01
N LEU A 17 -22.23 3.73 6.83
CA LEU A 17 -21.85 5.11 6.53
C LEU A 17 -20.33 5.11 6.36
N ILE A 18 -19.85 5.34 5.14
CA ILE A 18 -18.43 5.24 4.78
C ILE A 18 -17.97 6.61 4.32
N ASP A 19 -17.24 7.27 5.22
CA ASP A 19 -16.60 8.55 4.95
C ASP A 19 -15.25 8.34 4.25
N GLU A 20 -14.79 9.37 3.53
CA GLU A 20 -13.57 9.35 2.70
C GLU A 20 -13.53 8.13 1.77
N ALA A 21 -14.69 7.80 1.19
CA ALA A 21 -14.88 6.60 0.38
C ALA A 21 -13.99 6.57 -0.88
N HIS A 22 -13.39 7.69 -1.27
CA HIS A 22 -12.40 7.75 -2.34
C HIS A 22 -11.15 6.90 -2.05
N ASN A 23 -10.84 6.65 -0.76
CA ASN A 23 -9.74 5.79 -0.33
C ASN A 23 -10.10 4.30 -0.29
N LEU A 24 -11.40 3.97 -0.36
CA LEU A 24 -11.87 2.59 -0.19
C LEU A 24 -11.34 1.63 -1.27
N PRO A 25 -11.23 2.00 -2.56
CA PRO A 25 -10.68 1.10 -3.58
C PRO A 25 -9.26 0.62 -3.25
N ASP A 26 -8.36 1.52 -2.86
CA ASP A 26 -6.98 1.17 -2.54
C ASP A 26 -6.86 0.39 -1.24
N ARG A 27 -7.65 0.76 -0.24
CA ARG A 27 -7.74 0.00 1.03
C ARG A 27 -8.31 -1.39 0.80
N ALA A 28 -9.30 -1.54 -0.06
CA ALA A 28 -9.87 -2.83 -0.41
C ALA A 28 -8.86 -3.69 -1.19
N ARG A 29 -8.15 -3.12 -2.19
CA ARG A 29 -7.05 -3.82 -2.87
C ARG A 29 -6.02 -4.34 -1.87
N ALA A 30 -5.56 -3.51 -0.97
CA ALA A 30 -4.60 -3.91 0.06
C ALA A 30 -5.15 -5.01 0.99
N MET A 31 -6.43 -4.93 1.38
CA MET A 31 -7.07 -5.88 2.28
C MET A 31 -7.29 -7.26 1.65
N TYR A 32 -7.56 -7.31 0.34
CA TYR A 32 -7.77 -8.57 -0.39
C TYR A 32 -6.47 -9.14 -0.97
N SER A 33 -5.42 -8.33 -1.07
CA SER A 33 -4.08 -8.78 -1.45
C SER A 33 -3.34 -9.43 -0.29
N ALA A 34 -2.37 -10.28 -0.60
CA ALA A 34 -1.51 -10.91 0.40
C ALA A 34 -0.09 -11.07 -0.15
N GLN A 35 0.89 -11.08 0.76
CA GLN A 35 2.29 -11.28 0.39
C GLN A 35 2.95 -12.32 1.31
N PHE A 36 3.95 -13.01 0.78
CA PHE A 36 4.71 -14.00 1.52
C PHE A 36 6.16 -14.04 1.03
N ALA A 37 7.10 -13.94 1.97
CA ALA A 37 8.53 -14.01 1.71
C ALA A 37 9.07 -15.40 2.06
N LYS A 38 9.91 -15.98 1.20
CA LYS A 38 10.55 -17.27 1.44
C LYS A 38 11.40 -17.28 2.71
N SER A 39 12.03 -16.14 3.06
CA SER A 39 12.80 -15.97 4.31
C SER A 39 12.01 -16.37 5.55
N SER A 40 10.69 -16.10 5.61
CA SER A 40 9.83 -16.48 6.74
C SER A 40 9.87 -17.99 7.03
N LEU A 41 9.96 -18.84 5.99
CA LEU A 41 10.12 -20.30 6.18
C LEU A 41 11.49 -20.65 6.77
N THR A 42 12.54 -19.95 6.35
CA THR A 42 13.91 -20.19 6.80
C THR A 42 14.10 -19.73 8.24
N GLU A 43 13.54 -18.58 8.59
CA GLU A 43 13.57 -18.02 9.94
C GLU A 43 12.81 -18.90 10.92
N ALA A 44 11.60 -19.34 10.55
CA ALA A 44 10.83 -20.29 11.34
C ALA A 44 11.58 -21.61 11.60
N LYS A 45 12.32 -22.14 10.58
CA LYS A 45 13.17 -23.31 10.76
C LYS A 45 14.31 -23.06 11.74
N ARG A 46 14.88 -21.85 11.76
CA ARG A 46 15.96 -21.48 12.71
C ARG A 46 15.41 -21.36 14.12
N ALA A 47 14.25 -20.73 14.29
CA ALA A 47 13.58 -20.57 15.59
C ALA A 47 13.30 -21.92 16.27
N LEU A 48 12.94 -22.95 15.50
CA LEU A 48 12.71 -24.30 16.01
C LEU A 48 13.98 -25.04 16.48
N GLY A 49 15.17 -24.47 16.29
CA GLY A 49 16.44 -25.03 16.75
C GLY A 49 16.81 -26.37 16.12
N LYS A 50 17.63 -27.16 16.84
CA LYS A 50 18.06 -28.50 16.41
C LYS A 50 17.02 -29.53 16.84
N GLY A 51 16.54 -30.38 15.89
CA GLY A 51 15.57 -31.43 16.15
C GLY A 51 14.73 -31.76 14.92
N LYS A 52 14.09 -32.96 14.94
CA LYS A 52 13.13 -33.37 13.91
C LYS A 52 11.72 -33.16 14.48
N SER A 53 10.88 -32.41 13.78
CA SER A 53 9.45 -32.24 14.10
C SER A 53 8.64 -32.28 12.79
N SER A 54 7.35 -32.57 12.92
CA SER A 54 6.41 -32.52 11.79
C SER A 54 6.41 -31.14 11.14
N LEU A 55 6.39 -30.08 11.95
CA LEU A 55 6.48 -28.69 11.50
C LEU A 55 7.76 -28.42 10.70
N LYS A 56 8.92 -28.82 11.21
CA LYS A 56 10.20 -28.60 10.51
C LYS A 56 10.28 -29.34 9.17
N THR A 57 9.65 -30.53 9.11
CA THR A 57 9.53 -31.31 7.87
C THR A 57 8.64 -30.57 6.86
N ALA A 58 7.49 -30.05 7.29
CA ALA A 58 6.57 -29.29 6.46
C ALA A 58 7.23 -28.00 5.94
N LEU A 59 7.88 -27.23 6.82
CA LEU A 59 8.64 -26.02 6.44
C LEU A 59 9.73 -26.33 5.41
N THR A 60 10.42 -27.46 5.55
CA THR A 60 11.48 -27.85 4.60
C THR A 60 10.89 -28.21 3.24
N LYS A 61 9.74 -28.89 3.19
CA LYS A 61 9.03 -29.18 1.94
C LYS A 61 8.54 -27.90 1.25
N ALA A 62 7.95 -26.99 2.01
CA ALA A 62 7.51 -25.69 1.47
C ALA A 62 8.68 -24.87 0.92
N ASP A 63 9.80 -24.81 1.64
CA ASP A 63 11.01 -24.11 1.20
C ASP A 63 11.57 -24.66 -0.12
N LYS A 64 11.50 -25.98 -0.34
CA LYS A 64 11.90 -26.60 -1.63
C LYS A 64 11.02 -26.13 -2.78
N VAL A 65 9.70 -25.99 -2.59
CA VAL A 65 8.78 -25.49 -3.61
C VAL A 65 9.09 -24.02 -3.93
N PHE A 66 9.31 -23.20 -2.92
CA PHE A 66 9.69 -21.79 -3.09
C PHE A 66 11.06 -21.65 -3.78
N LEU A 67 12.01 -22.55 -3.49
CA LEU A 67 13.29 -22.56 -4.18
C LEU A 67 13.16 -22.91 -5.66
N ALA A 68 12.30 -23.88 -6.00
CA ALA A 68 12.02 -24.24 -7.39
C ALA A 68 11.35 -23.06 -8.14
N ALA A 69 10.35 -22.42 -7.53
CA ALA A 69 9.69 -21.23 -8.07
C ALA A 69 10.68 -20.07 -8.29
N ARG A 70 11.59 -19.83 -7.33
CA ARG A 70 12.64 -18.82 -7.46
C ARG A 70 13.54 -19.06 -8.66
N LYS A 71 13.97 -20.31 -8.85
CA LYS A 71 14.81 -20.70 -10.00
C LYS A 71 14.06 -20.46 -11.31
N ALA A 72 12.78 -20.86 -11.39
CA ALA A 72 11.94 -20.64 -12.57
C ALA A 72 11.78 -19.15 -12.90
N CYS A 73 11.54 -18.30 -11.90
CA CYS A 73 11.46 -16.84 -12.10
C CYS A 73 12.79 -16.24 -12.59
N ALA A 74 13.92 -16.65 -12.02
CA ALA A 74 15.24 -16.17 -12.43
C ALA A 74 15.62 -16.58 -13.86
N GLN A 75 15.03 -17.66 -14.37
CA GLN A 75 15.26 -18.19 -15.71
C GLN A 75 14.18 -17.77 -16.72
N ALA A 76 13.14 -17.06 -16.28
CA ALA A 76 12.07 -16.62 -17.16
C ALA A 76 12.60 -15.66 -18.24
N ALA A 77 12.30 -15.99 -19.51
CA ALA A 77 12.65 -15.12 -20.62
C ALA A 77 11.94 -13.75 -20.48
N PRO A 78 12.62 -12.63 -20.81
CA PRO A 78 12.00 -11.32 -20.77
C PRO A 78 10.76 -11.25 -21.65
N ARG A 79 9.64 -10.76 -21.09
CA ARG A 79 8.36 -10.54 -21.79
C ARG A 79 7.72 -9.24 -21.32
N ILE A 80 7.32 -8.39 -22.25
CA ILE A 80 6.66 -7.12 -21.99
C ILE A 80 5.36 -7.08 -22.81
N GLY A 81 4.22 -7.21 -22.11
CA GLY A 81 2.88 -7.10 -22.71
C GLY A 81 2.43 -8.30 -23.53
N ALA A 82 1.14 -8.33 -23.85
CA ALA A 82 0.57 -9.26 -24.83
C ALA A 82 0.69 -8.64 -26.22
N GLU A 83 1.78 -8.84 -26.92
CA GLU A 83 1.73 -8.76 -28.38
C GLU A 83 0.93 -9.98 -28.88
N SER A 84 -0.02 -9.71 -29.76
CA SER A 84 -0.91 -10.68 -30.40
C SER A 84 -0.14 -11.95 -30.79
N ALA A 85 -0.69 -13.09 -30.39
CA ALA A 85 -0.14 -14.41 -30.65
C ALA A 85 0.06 -14.67 -32.15
N GLY A 86 1.29 -14.44 -32.60
CA GLY A 86 1.84 -15.18 -33.73
C GLY A 86 2.38 -16.49 -33.17
N GLU A 87 1.93 -17.57 -33.74
CA GLU A 87 2.36 -18.93 -33.40
C GLU A 87 3.88 -19.03 -33.44
N THR A 88 4.50 -19.19 -32.28
CA THR A 88 5.91 -19.58 -32.17
C THR A 88 5.95 -20.90 -31.42
N GLU A 89 6.53 -21.90 -32.05
CA GLU A 89 6.72 -23.26 -31.52
C GLU A 89 7.32 -23.25 -30.10
N PRO A 90 6.95 -24.24 -29.26
CA PRO A 90 7.49 -24.33 -27.90
C PRO A 90 8.98 -24.62 -27.96
N ALA A 91 9.79 -23.69 -27.43
CA ALA A 91 11.21 -23.90 -27.25
C ALA A 91 11.44 -25.17 -26.39
N GLN A 92 12.11 -26.15 -26.96
CA GLN A 92 12.56 -27.39 -26.30
C GLN A 92 13.50 -26.99 -25.14
N VAL A 93 13.01 -27.16 -23.91
CA VAL A 93 13.85 -27.05 -22.70
C VAL A 93 14.68 -28.33 -22.61
N SER A 94 16.00 -28.19 -22.77
CA SER A 94 16.98 -29.23 -22.57
C SER A 94 16.89 -29.83 -21.17
N LEU A 95 16.57 -31.12 -21.09
CA LEU A 95 16.51 -31.91 -19.87
C LEU A 95 17.93 -32.25 -19.42
N LEU A 96 18.42 -31.66 -18.35
CA LEU A 96 19.53 -32.22 -17.56
C LEU A 96 18.94 -32.99 -16.37
N PRO A 97 19.43 -34.18 -16.03
CA PRO A 97 18.92 -34.98 -14.92
C PRO A 97 19.38 -34.35 -13.60
N ALA A 98 18.46 -33.79 -12.85
CA ALA A 98 18.65 -33.41 -11.46
C ALA A 98 17.64 -34.14 -10.59
N GLU A 99 18.13 -34.69 -9.48
CA GLU A 99 17.33 -35.35 -8.44
C GLU A 99 16.06 -34.54 -8.11
N ALA A 100 14.93 -35.22 -8.16
CA ALA A 100 13.54 -34.86 -7.94
C ALA A 100 13.28 -33.64 -7.06
N ALA A 101 13.46 -32.43 -7.61
CA ALA A 101 12.72 -31.27 -7.18
C ALA A 101 11.36 -31.28 -7.93
N PRO A 102 10.23 -30.95 -7.29
CA PRO A 102 8.95 -30.86 -8.00
C PRO A 102 9.12 -29.88 -9.16
N ASP A 103 8.79 -30.31 -10.39
CA ASP A 103 8.84 -29.47 -11.57
C ASP A 103 7.88 -28.30 -11.36
N PHE A 104 8.42 -27.13 -11.03
CA PHE A 104 7.66 -25.90 -10.91
C PHE A 104 7.63 -25.24 -12.28
N ALA A 105 6.50 -25.41 -12.99
CA ALA A 105 6.28 -24.76 -14.27
C ALA A 105 5.57 -23.40 -14.06
N LEU A 106 6.14 -22.33 -14.61
CA LEU A 106 5.43 -21.07 -14.77
C LEU A 106 4.44 -21.23 -15.93
N SER A 107 3.16 -21.00 -15.69
CA SER A 107 2.19 -20.73 -16.75
C SER A 107 2.65 -19.50 -17.55
N GLN A 108 2.13 -19.31 -18.78
CA GLN A 108 2.56 -18.17 -19.61
C GLN A 108 2.54 -16.85 -18.84
N PRO A 109 3.70 -16.20 -18.63
CA PRO A 109 3.73 -14.96 -17.88
C PRO A 109 3.13 -13.82 -18.69
N LEU A 110 2.36 -12.95 -18.02
CA LEU A 110 1.89 -11.66 -18.55
C LEU A 110 3.07 -10.69 -18.73
N TYR A 111 4.05 -10.79 -17.82
CA TYR A 111 5.25 -9.98 -17.79
C TYR A 111 6.36 -10.77 -17.12
N ALA A 112 7.59 -10.64 -17.64
CA ALA A 112 8.80 -11.19 -17.03
C ALA A 112 9.99 -10.27 -17.31
N ARG A 113 10.65 -9.77 -16.28
CA ARG A 113 11.87 -8.97 -16.37
C ARG A 113 12.59 -8.91 -15.02
N ASP A 114 13.90 -8.96 -15.05
CA ASP A 114 14.78 -8.76 -13.88
C ASP A 114 14.39 -9.60 -12.66
N GLY A 115 14.01 -10.88 -12.89
CA GLY A 115 13.58 -11.82 -11.85
C GLY A 115 12.16 -11.57 -11.33
N THR A 116 11.42 -10.60 -11.87
CA THR A 116 10.02 -10.36 -11.56
C THR A 116 9.13 -10.94 -12.66
N VAL A 117 8.13 -11.71 -12.26
CA VAL A 117 7.18 -12.39 -13.16
C VAL A 117 5.75 -12.10 -12.68
N PHE A 118 4.87 -11.69 -13.60
CA PHE A 118 3.43 -11.58 -13.36
C PHE A 118 2.68 -12.69 -14.10
N LEU A 119 1.79 -13.37 -13.39
CA LEU A 119 0.97 -14.48 -13.89
C LEU A 119 -0.51 -14.16 -13.67
N GLN A 120 -1.35 -14.50 -14.66
CA GLN A 120 -2.81 -14.42 -14.49
C GLN A 120 -3.30 -15.50 -13.53
N GLN A 121 -2.62 -16.62 -13.43
CA GLN A 121 -3.03 -17.74 -12.58
C GLN A 121 -2.11 -17.86 -11.37
N LEU A 122 -2.68 -18.32 -10.26
CA LEU A 122 -1.93 -18.67 -9.07
C LEU A 122 -1.33 -20.06 -9.25
N PRO A 123 0.03 -20.22 -9.25
CA PRO A 123 0.66 -21.54 -9.31
C PRO A 123 0.26 -22.38 -8.09
N ALA A 124 -0.56 -23.41 -8.29
CA ALA A 124 -1.20 -24.20 -7.24
C ALA A 124 -0.21 -24.81 -6.23
N ALA A 125 1.01 -25.08 -6.65
CA ALA A 125 2.05 -25.65 -5.79
C ALA A 125 2.43 -24.73 -4.61
N LEU A 126 2.39 -23.40 -4.79
CA LEU A 126 2.75 -22.43 -3.75
C LEU A 126 1.77 -22.41 -2.59
N PRO A 127 0.46 -22.14 -2.80
CA PRO A 127 -0.49 -22.16 -1.70
C PRO A 127 -0.66 -23.56 -1.10
N ALA A 128 -0.56 -24.63 -1.88
CA ALA A 128 -0.61 -25.99 -1.36
C ALA A 128 0.56 -26.29 -0.40
N ALA A 129 1.78 -25.87 -0.75
CA ALA A 129 2.95 -26.04 0.13
C ALA A 129 2.79 -25.25 1.44
N LEU A 130 2.25 -24.02 1.39
CA LEU A 130 2.00 -23.20 2.58
C LEU A 130 0.86 -23.77 3.44
N ARG A 131 -0.21 -24.26 2.84
CA ARG A 131 -1.31 -24.94 3.57
C ARG A 131 -0.82 -26.19 4.32
N ALA A 132 0.14 -26.93 3.76
CA ALA A 132 0.73 -28.08 4.43
C ALA A 132 1.54 -27.72 5.69
N VAL A 133 1.97 -26.47 5.84
CA VAL A 133 2.64 -25.95 7.05
C VAL A 133 1.62 -25.57 8.13
N HIS A 134 0.42 -25.16 7.75
CA HIS A 134 -0.56 -24.55 8.66
C HIS A 134 -0.94 -25.45 9.85
N THR A 135 -1.34 -26.71 9.62
CA THR A 135 -1.75 -27.62 10.69
C THR A 135 -0.60 -27.95 11.67
N PRO A 136 0.59 -28.36 11.21
CA PRO A 136 1.71 -28.60 12.11
C PRO A 136 2.14 -27.34 12.90
N LEU A 137 2.00 -26.14 12.31
CA LEU A 137 2.30 -24.88 12.97
C LEU A 137 1.25 -24.56 14.06
N GLN A 138 -0.02 -24.74 13.75
CA GLN A 138 -1.11 -24.57 14.72
C GLN A 138 -0.96 -25.51 15.92
N ASP A 139 -0.61 -26.77 15.70
CA ASP A 139 -0.37 -27.72 16.76
C ASP A 139 0.84 -27.35 17.62
N TRP A 140 1.90 -26.84 16.97
CA TRP A 140 3.07 -26.36 17.71
C TRP A 140 2.71 -25.17 18.61
N LEU A 141 1.99 -24.15 18.09
CA LEU A 141 1.56 -22.96 18.84
C LEU A 141 0.65 -23.33 20.01
N LYS A 142 -0.25 -24.29 19.86
CA LYS A 142 -1.10 -24.78 20.95
C LYS A 142 -0.29 -25.41 22.11
N ASN A 143 0.81 -26.09 21.77
CA ASN A 143 1.64 -26.78 22.76
C ASN A 143 2.76 -25.91 23.35
N ASN A 144 3.03 -24.71 22.78
CA ASN A 144 4.12 -23.81 23.18
C ASN A 144 3.56 -22.40 23.36
N GLN A 145 2.82 -22.15 24.43
CA GLN A 145 2.09 -20.89 24.66
C GLN A 145 2.89 -19.84 25.47
N ASN A 146 4.21 -19.99 25.56
CA ASN A 146 5.03 -18.99 26.27
C ASN A 146 5.26 -17.74 25.37
N PRO A 147 4.66 -16.58 25.68
CA PRO A 147 4.83 -15.35 24.88
C PRO A 147 6.23 -14.76 24.95
N GLU A 148 7.02 -15.10 25.97
CA GLU A 148 8.40 -14.60 26.15
C GLU A 148 9.40 -15.40 25.30
N ASP A 149 9.00 -16.52 24.71
CA ASP A 149 9.84 -17.29 23.80
C ASP A 149 9.91 -16.58 22.43
N PRO A 150 11.10 -16.12 22.00
CA PRO A 150 11.27 -15.52 20.67
C PRO A 150 10.79 -16.39 19.53
N ALA A 151 10.87 -17.73 19.68
CA ALA A 151 10.36 -18.69 18.69
C ALA A 151 8.83 -18.62 18.59
N HIS A 152 8.11 -18.40 19.71
CA HIS A 152 6.66 -18.28 19.71
C HIS A 152 6.21 -17.05 18.91
N ALA A 153 6.80 -15.87 19.15
CA ALA A 153 6.48 -14.65 18.43
C ALA A 153 6.68 -14.80 16.92
N GLN A 154 7.83 -15.34 16.51
CA GLN A 154 8.17 -15.53 15.10
C GLN A 154 7.26 -16.55 14.39
N LEU A 155 6.92 -17.65 15.07
CA LEU A 155 6.00 -18.65 14.52
C LEU A 155 4.54 -18.16 14.48
N LEU A 156 4.17 -17.27 15.38
CA LEU A 156 2.87 -16.62 15.37
C LEU A 156 2.75 -15.64 14.19
N GLU A 157 3.78 -14.88 13.88
CA GLU A 157 3.85 -14.04 12.68
C GLU A 157 3.71 -14.88 11.40
N LEU A 158 4.45 -16.00 11.32
CA LEU A 158 4.30 -16.94 10.21
C LEU A 158 2.86 -17.47 10.10
N TYR A 159 2.22 -17.79 11.21
CA TYR A 159 0.83 -18.27 11.22
C TYR A 159 -0.12 -17.24 10.60
N PHE A 160 -0.01 -15.98 10.96
CA PHE A 160 -0.83 -14.92 10.36
C PHE A 160 -0.54 -14.72 8.88
N ALA A 161 0.74 -14.74 8.48
CA ALA A 161 1.11 -14.63 7.07
C ALA A 161 0.55 -15.80 6.23
N LEU A 162 0.57 -17.04 6.76
CA LEU A 162 -0.05 -18.18 6.11
C LEU A 162 -1.57 -18.04 5.99
N GLN A 163 -2.24 -17.49 7.00
CA GLN A 163 -3.67 -17.24 6.94
C GLN A 163 -4.03 -16.18 5.90
N ASP A 164 -3.23 -15.11 5.79
CA ASP A 164 -3.45 -14.06 4.81
C ASP A 164 -3.34 -14.61 3.37
N ILE A 165 -2.28 -15.38 3.09
CA ILE A 165 -2.12 -16.05 1.80
C ILE A 165 -3.25 -17.05 1.53
N ALA A 166 -3.66 -17.83 2.51
CA ALA A 166 -4.76 -18.79 2.34
C ALA A 166 -6.06 -18.06 1.99
N ARG A 167 -6.40 -16.98 2.69
CA ARG A 167 -7.60 -16.18 2.42
C ARG A 167 -7.59 -15.55 1.03
N ALA A 168 -6.44 -15.01 0.61
CA ALA A 168 -6.31 -14.44 -0.73
C ALA A 168 -6.37 -15.53 -1.82
N ALA A 169 -5.72 -16.67 -1.60
CA ALA A 169 -5.75 -17.81 -2.51
C ALA A 169 -7.15 -18.43 -2.67
N ASP A 170 -7.95 -18.46 -1.59
CA ASP A 170 -9.33 -18.97 -1.62
C ASP A 170 -10.29 -18.05 -2.42
N ARG A 171 -9.94 -16.77 -2.54
CA ARG A 171 -10.70 -15.77 -3.31
C ARG A 171 -10.13 -15.52 -4.69
N TYR A 172 -9.00 -16.15 -5.02
CA TYR A 172 -8.25 -15.89 -6.25
C TYR A 172 -9.06 -16.25 -7.49
N ASP A 173 -9.32 -15.26 -8.34
CA ASP A 173 -10.04 -15.37 -9.59
C ASP A 173 -9.44 -14.43 -10.67
N SER A 174 -10.21 -14.07 -11.69
CA SER A 174 -9.79 -13.17 -12.77
C SER A 174 -9.48 -11.73 -12.32
N HIS A 175 -9.89 -11.33 -11.10
CA HIS A 175 -9.64 -10.00 -10.53
C HIS A 175 -8.27 -9.91 -9.84
N PHE A 176 -7.52 -11.03 -9.81
CA PHE A 176 -6.19 -11.09 -9.22
C PHE A 176 -5.09 -11.32 -10.25
N VAL A 177 -3.88 -10.97 -9.86
CA VAL A 177 -2.64 -11.44 -10.50
C VAL A 177 -1.67 -11.93 -9.44
N THR A 178 -0.86 -12.92 -9.82
CA THR A 178 0.27 -13.39 -9.01
C THR A 178 1.54 -12.68 -9.48
N GLN A 179 2.21 -12.00 -8.56
CA GLN A 179 3.57 -11.50 -8.77
C GLN A 179 4.55 -12.37 -8.00
N LEU A 180 5.57 -12.83 -8.69
CA LEU A 180 6.72 -13.50 -8.12
C LEU A 180 7.97 -12.67 -8.38
N THR A 181 8.74 -12.37 -7.34
CA THR A 181 9.98 -11.59 -7.45
C THR A 181 11.13 -12.37 -6.83
N ALA A 182 12.07 -12.78 -7.67
CA ALA A 182 13.30 -13.48 -7.27
C ALA A 182 14.46 -12.47 -7.15
N ARG A 183 15.03 -12.32 -5.94
CA ARG A 183 16.18 -11.46 -5.67
C ARG A 183 17.21 -12.23 -4.81
N GLY A 184 18.37 -12.51 -5.37
CA GLY A 184 19.39 -13.29 -4.66
C GLY A 184 18.85 -14.64 -4.20
N SER A 185 18.82 -14.92 -2.89
CA SER A 185 18.25 -16.14 -2.28
C SER A 185 16.75 -16.03 -1.95
N GLU A 186 16.14 -14.85 -2.12
CA GLU A 186 14.77 -14.58 -1.77
C GLU A 186 13.82 -14.84 -2.93
N LEU A 187 12.58 -15.23 -2.58
CA LEU A 187 11.40 -15.21 -3.43
C LEU A 187 10.27 -14.55 -2.67
N GLU A 188 9.74 -13.48 -3.22
CA GLU A 188 8.52 -12.83 -2.75
C GLU A 188 7.34 -13.27 -3.61
N LEU A 189 6.30 -13.79 -2.98
CA LEU A 189 5.00 -14.10 -3.57
C LEU A 189 4.03 -13.01 -3.18
N HIS A 190 3.43 -12.33 -4.17
CA HIS A 190 2.34 -11.40 -3.95
C HIS A 190 1.11 -11.87 -4.72
N LEU A 191 -0.02 -11.98 -4.02
CA LEU A 191 -1.34 -12.15 -4.61
C LEU A 191 -2.01 -10.78 -4.63
N LEU A 192 -2.05 -10.15 -5.79
CA LEU A 192 -2.49 -8.77 -5.94
C LEU A 192 -3.95 -8.75 -6.44
N CYS A 193 -4.85 -8.24 -5.63
CA CYS A 193 -6.20 -7.91 -6.05
C CYS A 193 -6.15 -6.63 -6.90
N LEU A 194 -6.40 -6.74 -8.20
CA LEU A 194 -6.42 -5.58 -9.11
C LEU A 194 -7.78 -4.89 -9.09
N ASP A 195 -8.85 -5.67 -9.04
CA ASP A 195 -10.22 -5.17 -8.99
C ASP A 195 -10.94 -5.67 -7.73
N PRO A 196 -11.09 -4.81 -6.70
CA PRO A 196 -11.77 -5.17 -5.47
C PRO A 196 -13.30 -5.01 -5.55
N ALA A 197 -13.86 -4.47 -6.64
CA ALA A 197 -15.28 -4.12 -6.76
C ALA A 197 -16.24 -5.25 -6.38
N PRO A 198 -16.09 -6.52 -6.84
CA PRO A 198 -17.00 -7.60 -6.47
C PRO A 198 -16.97 -7.94 -4.97
N PHE A 199 -15.81 -7.79 -4.34
CA PHE A 199 -15.64 -8.08 -2.91
C PHE A 199 -16.17 -6.96 -2.02
N VAL A 200 -16.09 -5.71 -2.49
CA VAL A 200 -16.70 -4.55 -1.82
C VAL A 200 -18.21 -4.66 -1.92
N ASP A 201 -18.76 -4.93 -3.10
CA ASP A 201 -20.19 -5.14 -3.34
C ASP A 201 -20.74 -6.24 -2.43
N ALA A 202 -20.13 -7.42 -2.41
CA ALA A 202 -20.53 -8.51 -1.54
C ALA A 202 -20.48 -8.14 -0.04
N SER A 203 -19.53 -7.30 0.35
CA SER A 203 -19.43 -6.81 1.73
C SER A 203 -20.52 -5.80 2.08
N LEU A 204 -20.88 -4.92 1.15
CA LEU A 204 -21.96 -3.95 1.32
C LEU A 204 -23.35 -4.62 1.30
N ALA A 205 -23.51 -5.68 0.50
CA ALA A 205 -24.74 -6.47 0.41
C ALA A 205 -25.05 -7.22 1.73
N ALA A 206 -24.11 -7.37 2.66
CA ALA A 206 -24.38 -7.89 4.00
C ALA A 206 -25.23 -6.92 4.85
N GLY A 207 -25.30 -5.64 4.49
CA GLY A 207 -26.14 -4.65 5.15
C GLY A 207 -27.43 -4.37 4.39
N ARG A 208 -28.34 -3.65 5.03
CA ARG A 208 -29.60 -3.17 4.43
C ARG A 208 -29.34 -2.07 3.40
N SER A 209 -28.39 -1.19 3.67
CA SER A 209 -28.05 -0.05 2.81
C SER A 209 -26.65 0.48 3.12
N ALA A 210 -26.06 1.20 2.17
CA ALA A 210 -24.79 1.87 2.34
C ALA A 210 -24.86 3.29 1.76
N ALA A 211 -24.25 4.26 2.45
CA ALA A 211 -23.96 5.59 1.95
C ALA A 211 -22.44 5.79 1.95
N LEU A 212 -21.88 5.97 0.75
CA LEU A 212 -20.45 6.24 0.54
C LEU A 212 -20.33 7.72 0.18
N PHE A 213 -19.53 8.47 0.90
CA PHE A 213 -19.38 9.89 0.67
C PHE A 213 -17.94 10.35 0.83
N SER A 214 -17.61 11.43 0.14
CA SER A 214 -16.32 12.11 0.20
C SER A 214 -16.43 13.43 -0.58
N ALA A 215 -15.55 14.37 -0.29
CA ALA A 215 -15.41 15.59 -1.06
C ALA A 215 -14.90 15.34 -2.50
N THR A 216 -14.30 14.19 -2.77
CA THR A 216 -13.53 13.90 -3.99
C THR A 216 -13.99 12.66 -4.77
N LEU A 217 -15.22 12.18 -4.60
CA LEU A 217 -15.82 11.09 -5.39
C LEU A 217 -16.15 11.50 -6.83
N THR A 218 -15.16 12.06 -7.52
CA THR A 218 -15.33 12.58 -8.89
C THR A 218 -14.31 11.94 -9.82
N PRO A 219 -14.69 11.40 -11.00
CA PRO A 219 -16.06 11.34 -11.52
C PRO A 219 -16.89 10.21 -10.87
N PRO A 220 -18.20 10.42 -10.63
CA PRO A 220 -19.04 9.44 -9.93
C PRO A 220 -19.12 8.08 -10.62
N ALA A 221 -19.09 8.06 -11.95
CA ALA A 221 -19.13 6.81 -12.74
C ALA A 221 -17.91 5.91 -12.45
N PHE A 222 -16.72 6.49 -12.33
CA PHE A 222 -15.51 5.77 -11.97
C PHE A 222 -15.66 5.10 -10.60
N TYR A 223 -16.06 5.89 -9.59
CA TYR A 223 -16.19 5.36 -8.23
C TYR A 223 -17.28 4.31 -8.08
N ARG A 224 -18.42 4.46 -8.78
CA ARG A 224 -19.46 3.43 -8.80
C ARG A 224 -18.91 2.10 -9.31
N ASN A 225 -18.10 2.13 -10.36
CA ASN A 225 -17.50 0.92 -10.92
C ASN A 225 -16.49 0.28 -9.98
N VAL A 226 -15.49 1.05 -9.49
CA VAL A 226 -14.40 0.50 -8.66
C VAL A 226 -14.82 0.12 -7.23
N LEU A 227 -15.99 0.61 -6.80
CA LEU A 227 -16.60 0.27 -5.51
C LEU A 227 -17.68 -0.83 -5.62
N GLY A 228 -17.92 -1.37 -6.84
CA GLY A 228 -18.93 -2.39 -7.04
C GLY A 228 -20.39 -1.91 -6.93
N CYS A 229 -20.61 -0.60 -6.96
CA CYS A 229 -21.92 0.04 -6.74
C CYS A 229 -22.49 0.60 -8.05
N ALA A 230 -22.48 -0.17 -9.15
CA ALA A 230 -22.87 0.31 -10.49
C ALA A 230 -24.25 0.96 -10.52
N ASP A 231 -25.22 0.39 -9.81
CA ASP A 231 -26.61 0.86 -9.75
C ASP A 231 -26.88 1.90 -8.66
N ALA A 232 -25.83 2.31 -7.89
CA ALA A 232 -26.01 3.26 -6.81
C ALA A 232 -26.43 4.65 -7.34
N ARG A 233 -27.35 5.28 -6.62
CA ARG A 233 -27.70 6.68 -6.87
C ARG A 233 -26.54 7.59 -6.45
N ALA A 234 -26.04 8.39 -7.37
CA ALA A 234 -25.06 9.42 -7.06
C ALA A 234 -25.77 10.78 -6.81
N VAL A 235 -25.31 11.48 -5.77
CA VAL A 235 -25.76 12.82 -5.43
C VAL A 235 -24.51 13.69 -5.31
N ALA A 236 -24.49 14.81 -6.05
CA ALA A 236 -23.46 15.83 -5.92
C ALA A 236 -24.05 17.05 -5.20
N LEU A 237 -23.43 17.44 -4.11
CA LEU A 237 -23.77 18.65 -3.37
C LEU A 237 -22.79 19.77 -3.76
N PRO A 238 -23.25 21.02 -3.90
CA PRO A 238 -22.35 22.14 -4.12
C PRO A 238 -21.42 22.35 -2.93
N SER A 239 -20.25 22.94 -3.18
CA SER A 239 -19.34 23.35 -2.12
C SER A 239 -20.03 24.36 -1.19
N PRO A 240 -19.92 24.22 0.13
CA PRO A 240 -20.39 25.25 1.08
C PRO A 240 -19.45 26.45 1.11
N PHE A 241 -18.27 26.38 0.49
CA PHE A 241 -17.29 27.47 0.45
C PHE A 241 -17.54 28.35 -0.78
N PRO A 242 -17.70 29.68 -0.61
CA PRO A 242 -17.91 30.61 -1.72
C PRO A 242 -16.70 30.61 -2.66
N PRO A 243 -16.87 30.37 -4.00
CA PRO A 243 -15.77 30.34 -4.96
C PRO A 243 -14.92 31.61 -5.00
N GLU A 244 -15.56 32.77 -4.70
CA GLU A 244 -14.91 34.10 -4.64
C GLU A 244 -13.84 34.19 -3.54
N ASN A 245 -13.86 33.29 -2.55
CA ASN A 245 -12.86 33.25 -1.50
C ASN A 245 -11.62 32.42 -1.92
N LEU A 246 -11.67 31.75 -3.09
CA LEU A 246 -10.56 30.96 -3.60
C LEU A 246 -9.71 31.76 -4.58
N GLY A 247 -8.52 32.19 -4.17
CA GLY A 247 -7.49 32.69 -5.07
C GLY A 247 -6.57 31.54 -5.57
N LEU A 248 -6.64 31.21 -6.85
CA LEU A 248 -5.78 30.19 -7.45
C LEU A 248 -4.70 30.86 -8.30
N PHE A 249 -3.43 30.64 -7.94
CA PHE A 249 -2.27 31.18 -8.62
C PHE A 249 -1.38 30.07 -9.15
N CYS A 250 -0.97 30.15 -10.41
CA CYS A 250 -0.04 29.22 -11.03
C CYS A 250 1.25 29.94 -11.43
N LEU A 251 2.39 29.29 -11.17
CA LEU A 251 3.72 29.77 -11.58
C LEU A 251 4.27 28.82 -12.68
N PRO A 252 3.88 28.99 -13.95
CA PRO A 252 4.20 28.03 -15.01
C PRO A 252 5.69 27.95 -15.34
N GLY A 253 6.48 28.95 -14.94
CA GLY A 253 7.93 28.97 -15.10
C GLY A 253 8.71 28.10 -14.11
N ILE A 254 8.05 27.54 -13.08
CA ILE A 254 8.70 26.72 -12.06
C ILE A 254 8.25 25.27 -12.21
N SER A 255 9.18 24.37 -12.55
CA SER A 255 8.89 22.96 -12.68
C SER A 255 9.30 22.18 -11.43
N THR A 256 8.32 21.51 -10.80
CA THR A 256 8.53 20.62 -9.63
C THR A 256 8.64 19.14 -10.02
N ARG A 257 8.78 18.82 -11.33
CA ARG A 257 9.00 17.45 -11.81
C ARG A 257 10.30 16.88 -11.25
N TYR A 258 10.31 15.60 -10.91
CA TYR A 258 11.39 14.94 -10.19
C TYR A 258 12.80 15.31 -10.69
N ARG A 259 13.03 15.27 -12.03
CA ARG A 259 14.32 15.57 -12.64
C ARG A 259 14.71 17.06 -12.61
N GLN A 260 13.78 17.95 -12.28
CA GLN A 260 13.96 19.41 -12.30
C GLN A 260 13.85 20.05 -10.92
N ARG A 261 13.58 19.24 -9.88
CA ARG A 261 13.35 19.72 -8.51
C ARG A 261 14.53 20.50 -7.95
N GLU A 262 15.74 19.96 -8.11
CA GLU A 262 16.95 20.62 -7.60
C GLU A 262 17.14 22.01 -8.18
N ALA A 263 17.00 22.16 -9.50
CA ALA A 263 17.08 23.45 -10.20
C ALA A 263 15.94 24.41 -9.79
N SER A 264 14.81 23.93 -9.33
CA SER A 264 13.66 24.75 -8.97
C SER A 264 13.70 25.26 -7.51
N VAL A 265 14.59 24.74 -6.66
CA VAL A 265 14.67 25.10 -5.23
C VAL A 265 14.74 26.62 -4.99
N PRO A 266 15.63 27.38 -5.63
CA PRO A 266 15.71 28.83 -5.39
C PRO A 266 14.43 29.56 -5.79
N ALA A 267 13.84 29.21 -6.93
CA ALA A 267 12.64 29.87 -7.44
C ALA A 267 11.40 29.58 -6.57
N VAL A 268 11.31 28.35 -6.05
CA VAL A 268 10.23 28.00 -5.09
C VAL A 268 10.42 28.75 -3.78
N ALA A 269 11.63 28.83 -3.25
CA ALA A 269 11.94 29.59 -2.05
C ALA A 269 11.60 31.09 -2.23
N ASP A 270 11.95 31.69 -3.38
CA ASP A 270 11.60 33.08 -3.71
C ASP A 270 10.07 33.30 -3.77
N ALA A 271 9.35 32.38 -4.38
CA ALA A 271 7.88 32.43 -4.47
C ALA A 271 7.21 32.35 -3.08
N LEU A 272 7.69 31.48 -2.20
CA LEU A 272 7.22 31.37 -0.83
C LEU A 272 7.50 32.65 -0.03
N ALA A 273 8.68 33.24 -0.18
CA ALA A 273 9.02 34.50 0.48
C ALA A 273 8.17 35.67 -0.02
N ALA A 274 7.88 35.74 -1.31
CA ALA A 274 7.00 36.74 -1.89
C ALA A 274 5.57 36.63 -1.29
N LEU A 275 5.02 35.41 -1.17
CA LEU A 275 3.74 35.16 -0.53
C LEU A 275 3.77 35.55 0.96
N ALA A 276 4.73 35.06 1.71
CA ALA A 276 4.85 35.29 3.15
C ALA A 276 5.03 36.77 3.54
N ARG A 277 5.63 37.56 2.65
CA ARG A 277 5.80 39.02 2.82
C ARG A 277 4.64 39.84 2.29
N GLY A 278 3.78 39.25 1.46
CA GLY A 278 2.64 39.95 0.86
C GLY A 278 1.56 40.31 1.88
N LYS A 279 1.36 39.45 2.89
CA LYS A 279 0.38 39.69 3.96
C LYS A 279 0.82 38.94 5.23
N THR A 280 0.76 39.58 6.37
CA THR A 280 0.98 38.91 7.66
C THR A 280 -0.10 37.86 7.92
N GLY A 281 0.32 36.65 8.23
CA GLY A 281 -0.59 35.53 8.46
C GLY A 281 0.12 34.18 8.49
N ASN A 282 -0.65 33.12 8.63
CA ASN A 282 -0.12 31.76 8.62
C ASN A 282 -0.27 31.16 7.22
N TYR A 283 0.79 30.51 6.77
CA TYR A 283 0.89 29.83 5.48
C TYR A 283 1.30 28.39 5.67
N LEU A 284 0.80 27.48 4.84
CA LEU A 284 1.18 26.07 4.84
C LEU A 284 1.58 25.64 3.43
N ALA A 285 2.86 25.32 3.25
CA ALA A 285 3.44 24.89 1.98
C ALA A 285 3.57 23.39 1.93
N PHE A 286 2.99 22.74 0.91
CA PHE A 286 3.05 21.30 0.71
C PHE A 286 4.05 20.89 -0.36
N PHE A 287 4.87 19.90 -0.05
CA PHE A 287 5.94 19.39 -0.91
C PHE A 287 5.72 17.92 -1.29
N PRO A 288 6.14 17.49 -2.48
CA PRO A 288 5.95 16.11 -2.93
C PRO A 288 6.89 15.09 -2.29
N SER A 289 7.85 15.51 -1.47
CA SER A 289 8.73 14.62 -0.69
C SER A 289 9.49 15.38 0.41
N TYR A 290 9.90 14.66 1.45
CA TYR A 290 10.72 15.22 2.55
C TYR A 290 12.08 15.76 2.06
N ALA A 291 12.71 15.08 1.08
CA ALA A 291 13.99 15.53 0.55
C ALA A 291 13.87 16.91 -0.14
N TYR A 292 12.83 17.09 -0.94
CA TYR A 292 12.60 18.37 -1.62
C TYR A 292 12.13 19.47 -0.64
N LEU A 293 11.30 19.12 0.33
CA LEU A 293 10.91 20.02 1.42
C LEU A 293 12.17 20.55 2.13
N GLN A 294 13.09 19.67 2.52
CA GLN A 294 14.30 20.03 3.25
C GLN A 294 15.22 20.97 2.43
N GLN A 295 15.41 20.67 1.14
CA GLN A 295 16.20 21.53 0.24
C GLN A 295 15.62 22.94 0.12
N VAL A 296 14.28 23.04 -0.07
CA VAL A 296 13.62 24.35 -0.18
C VAL A 296 13.65 25.08 1.16
N TYR A 297 13.41 24.40 2.27
CA TYR A 297 13.50 24.98 3.61
C TYR A 297 14.88 25.56 3.92
N GLU A 298 15.95 24.81 3.65
CA GLU A 298 17.32 25.25 3.89
C GLU A 298 17.65 26.52 3.04
N ALA A 299 17.29 26.48 1.76
CA ALA A 299 17.45 27.63 0.87
C ALA A 299 16.62 28.85 1.33
N PHE A 300 15.40 28.62 1.82
CA PHE A 300 14.51 29.64 2.35
C PHE A 300 15.08 30.25 3.65
N ALA A 301 15.39 29.42 4.64
CA ALA A 301 15.84 29.86 5.96
C ALA A 301 17.19 30.62 5.88
N ALA A 302 18.08 30.22 4.98
CA ALA A 302 19.33 30.91 4.74
C ALA A 302 19.16 32.34 4.19
N ARG A 303 18.10 32.58 3.37
CA ARG A 303 17.88 33.88 2.73
C ARG A 303 16.90 34.78 3.46
N TRP A 304 15.95 34.19 4.19
CA TRP A 304 14.91 34.93 4.95
C TRP A 304 14.78 34.42 6.38
N PRO A 305 15.82 34.63 7.21
CA PRO A 305 15.82 34.18 8.61
C PRO A 305 14.84 34.98 9.49
N ASP A 306 14.32 36.09 8.99
CA ASP A 306 13.33 36.95 9.63
C ASP A 306 11.90 36.37 9.60
N ILE A 307 11.64 35.41 8.74
CA ILE A 307 10.31 34.76 8.64
C ILE A 307 10.29 33.52 9.53
N HIS A 308 9.34 33.47 10.46
CA HIS A 308 9.18 32.31 11.33
C HIS A 308 8.73 31.10 10.52
N THR A 309 9.46 29.97 10.65
CA THR A 309 9.22 28.75 9.92
C THR A 309 8.93 27.57 10.82
N LEU A 310 8.07 26.67 10.39
CA LEU A 310 7.76 25.42 11.07
C LEU A 310 7.86 24.25 10.09
N VAL A 311 8.65 23.22 10.42
CA VAL A 311 8.99 22.14 9.50
C VAL A 311 8.46 20.80 10.02
N GLN A 312 7.70 20.09 9.20
CA GLN A 312 7.22 18.74 9.51
C GLN A 312 8.38 17.77 9.67
N GLN A 313 8.48 17.15 10.82
CA GLN A 313 9.41 16.05 11.09
C GLN A 313 8.94 14.75 10.43
N ARG A 314 9.87 13.84 10.06
CA ARG A 314 9.54 12.55 9.43
C ARG A 314 8.76 11.60 10.33
N SER A 315 9.04 11.60 11.61
CA SER A 315 8.36 10.79 12.62
C SER A 315 7.62 11.70 13.58
N LEU A 316 6.41 12.12 13.20
CA LEU A 316 5.49 12.84 14.08
C LEU A 316 4.40 11.87 14.51
N ASP A 317 4.20 11.78 15.82
CA ASP A 317 3.04 11.13 16.42
C ASP A 317 1.85 12.09 16.51
N ASP A 318 0.73 11.61 17.03
CA ASP A 318 -0.49 12.42 17.15
C ASP A 318 -0.30 13.64 18.05
N ALA A 319 0.54 13.55 19.09
CA ALA A 319 0.85 14.67 19.97
C ALA A 319 1.68 15.74 19.24
N GLY A 320 2.73 15.35 18.53
CA GLY A 320 3.54 16.24 17.70
C GLY A 320 2.75 16.88 16.56
N ARG A 321 1.77 16.14 15.99
CA ARG A 321 0.83 16.70 15.01
C ARG A 321 -0.03 17.81 15.63
N ALA A 322 -0.57 17.58 16.81
CA ALA A 322 -1.38 18.56 17.52
C ALA A 322 -0.57 19.81 17.88
N GLU A 323 0.67 19.63 18.34
CA GLU A 323 1.59 20.72 18.66
C GLU A 323 1.95 21.55 17.41
N PHE A 324 2.22 20.90 16.27
CA PHE A 324 2.47 21.59 15.00
C PHE A 324 1.28 22.47 14.60
N LEU A 325 0.05 21.93 14.66
CA LEU A 325 -1.17 22.68 14.30
C LEU A 325 -1.51 23.79 15.31
N ALA A 326 -1.14 23.64 16.57
CA ALA A 326 -1.35 24.65 17.61
C ALA A 326 -0.58 25.96 17.36
N GLN A 327 0.52 25.90 16.58
CA GLN A 327 1.30 27.09 16.20
C GLN A 327 0.53 28.01 15.24
N PHE A 328 -0.45 27.48 14.52
CA PHE A 328 -1.30 28.27 13.61
C PHE A 328 -2.38 29.03 14.41
N VAL A 329 -1.97 30.08 15.08
CA VAL A 329 -2.87 30.90 15.91
C VAL A 329 -3.74 31.82 15.05
N PRO A 330 -4.97 32.15 15.47
CA PRO A 330 -5.78 33.15 14.75
C PRO A 330 -5.17 34.54 14.91
N ARG A 331 -5.25 35.36 13.85
CA ARG A 331 -4.74 36.77 13.81
C ARG A 331 -3.30 36.91 14.30
N PRO A 332 -2.36 36.17 13.68
CA PRO A 332 -0.96 36.23 14.12
C PRO A 332 -0.41 37.65 13.89
N VAL A 333 0.47 38.07 14.78
CA VAL A 333 1.18 39.37 14.68
C VAL A 333 2.40 39.29 13.77
N GLU A 334 2.91 38.07 13.55
CA GLU A 334 4.03 37.77 12.67
C GLU A 334 3.63 36.67 11.69
N THR A 335 4.33 36.62 10.55
CA THR A 335 4.07 35.60 9.56
C THR A 335 4.69 34.27 9.98
N LEU A 336 3.87 33.19 9.93
CA LEU A 336 4.31 31.81 10.11
C LEU A 336 4.21 31.07 8.78
N LEU A 337 5.30 30.42 8.34
CA LEU A 337 5.31 29.55 7.19
C LEU A 337 5.60 28.10 7.60
N GLY A 338 4.57 27.25 7.52
CA GLY A 338 4.68 25.81 7.74
C GLY A 338 5.11 25.07 6.47
N PHE A 339 6.03 24.12 6.60
CA PHE A 339 6.49 23.22 5.56
C PHE A 339 5.99 21.80 5.84
N ALA A 340 5.19 21.22 4.97
CA ALA A 340 4.60 19.90 5.14
C ALA A 340 4.72 19.06 3.84
N VAL A 341 4.52 17.74 3.94
CA VAL A 341 4.58 16.83 2.79
C VAL A 341 3.17 16.47 2.35
N MET A 342 2.91 16.50 1.03
CA MET A 342 1.66 16.03 0.42
C MET A 342 1.43 14.55 0.73
N GLY A 343 0.18 14.17 1.00
CA GLY A 343 -0.18 12.78 1.33
C GLY A 343 0.35 12.29 2.68
N GLY A 344 1.00 13.18 3.47
CA GLY A 344 1.38 12.91 4.85
C GLY A 344 0.25 13.22 5.84
N ILE A 345 0.59 13.18 7.14
CA ILE A 345 -0.36 13.40 8.26
C ILE A 345 -1.09 14.76 8.26
N PHE A 346 -0.61 15.71 7.45
CA PHE A 346 -1.24 17.02 7.24
C PHE A 346 -1.99 17.13 5.91
N GLY A 347 -2.00 16.07 5.08
CA GLY A 347 -2.72 16.06 3.80
C GLY A 347 -4.22 15.99 3.96
N GLU A 348 -4.69 15.42 5.07
CA GLU A 348 -6.10 15.23 5.39
C GLU A 348 -6.36 15.53 6.87
N GLY A 349 -7.60 15.90 7.21
CA GLY A 349 -8.02 16.10 8.59
C GLY A 349 -7.34 17.28 9.30
N VAL A 350 -6.92 18.32 8.56
CA VAL A 350 -6.44 19.58 9.11
C VAL A 350 -7.58 20.59 9.07
N ASP A 351 -8.00 21.04 10.24
CA ASP A 351 -9.04 22.05 10.39
C ASP A 351 -8.43 23.31 11.02
N LEU A 352 -8.10 24.28 10.16
CA LEU A 352 -7.57 25.59 10.55
C LEU A 352 -8.63 26.65 10.27
N VAL A 353 -9.63 26.72 11.14
CA VAL A 353 -10.82 27.57 10.99
C VAL A 353 -10.49 29.07 11.08
N GLY A 354 -11.13 29.88 10.25
CA GLY A 354 -11.05 31.34 10.26
C GLY A 354 -9.67 31.85 9.86
N ASP A 355 -9.11 32.78 10.63
CA ASP A 355 -7.84 33.47 10.34
C ASP A 355 -6.59 32.64 10.68
N ARG A 356 -6.76 31.34 10.94
CA ARG A 356 -5.63 30.45 11.24
C ARG A 356 -4.79 30.06 10.02
N LEU A 357 -5.32 30.25 8.81
CA LEU A 357 -4.63 30.06 7.55
C LEU A 357 -5.09 31.10 6.54
N ILE A 358 -4.14 31.61 5.74
CA ILE A 358 -4.42 32.51 4.61
C ILE A 358 -4.64 31.71 3.34
#